data_b79eee87b620a3823f61ce4b0d0d9d62
#
_entry.id   b79eee87b620a3823f61ce4b0d0d9d62
#
_cell.length_a   1.000
_cell.length_b   1.000
_cell.length_c   1.000
_cell.angle_alpha   90.00
_cell.angle_beta   90.00
_cell.angle_gamma   90.00
#
_symmetry.space_group_name_H-M   'P 1'
#
loop_
_entity.id
_entity.type
_entity.pdbx_description
1 polymer ?
#
loop_
_entity_poly.entity_id
_entity_poly.type
_entity_poly.pdbx_seq_one_letter_code
_entity_poly.pdbx_strand_id
1 'polypeptide(L)'
;DYSPSADCYGHLYDDTAVKKQDIRAKAVFGADNSRIIKFPNGSTGQFVTNEQPSQTPIVVTRVAEMYLIKAEALGAVNGLSTLKEFMNKRYATVLLPSSMTDAEFQNQILDERHRELYAEGQRWYDLKRTNRLDLFSSLNGRNYLMYYPVPQSERDLAGEENYPQNPGY
;
A
#
# COMPACT_ATOMS: atom_id res chain seq x y z
N ASP A 1 4.72 -18.46 -6.33
CA ASP A 1 4.67 -18.10 -4.91
C ASP A 1 5.23 -16.70 -4.73
N TYR A 2 4.41 -15.77 -4.25
CA TYR A 2 4.86 -14.43 -3.90
C TYR A 2 5.22 -14.43 -2.42
N SER A 3 6.51 -14.57 -2.12
CA SER A 3 7.02 -14.35 -0.79
C SER A 3 7.36 -12.87 -0.60
N PRO A 4 7.00 -12.25 0.53
CA PRO A 4 7.48 -10.91 0.85
C PRO A 4 9.01 -10.94 1.01
N SER A 5 9.70 -9.92 0.51
CA SER A 5 11.12 -9.78 0.82
C SER A 5 11.32 -9.47 2.31
N ALA A 6 12.45 -9.88 2.87
CA ALA A 6 12.81 -9.54 4.25
C ALA A 6 12.82 -8.01 4.46
N ASP A 7 13.28 -7.26 3.46
CA ASP A 7 13.28 -5.80 3.48
C ASP A 7 11.85 -5.23 3.55
N CYS A 8 10.90 -5.83 2.83
CA CYS A 8 9.50 -5.39 2.85
C CYS A 8 8.88 -5.62 4.22
N TYR A 9 9.09 -6.80 4.81
CA TYR A 9 8.58 -7.10 6.14
C TYR A 9 9.21 -6.17 7.20
N GLY A 10 10.53 -6.02 7.21
CA GLY A 10 11.26 -5.15 8.12
C GLY A 10 10.80 -3.70 8.00
N HIS A 11 10.67 -3.18 6.77
CA HIS A 11 10.17 -1.83 6.55
C HIS A 11 8.77 -1.61 7.12
N LEU A 12 7.88 -2.57 6.96
CA LEU A 12 6.47 -2.42 7.37
C LEU A 12 6.23 -2.69 8.85
N TYR A 13 6.91 -3.70 9.44
CA TYR A 13 6.48 -4.23 10.73
C TYR A 13 7.59 -4.48 11.77
N ASP A 14 8.85 -4.56 11.39
CA ASP A 14 9.88 -5.10 12.29
C ASP A 14 10.96 -4.11 12.74
N ASP A 15 11.12 -2.97 12.13
CA ASP A 15 12.24 -2.05 12.38
C ASP A 15 12.04 -1.12 13.60
N THR A 16 10.85 -1.07 14.20
CA THR A 16 10.57 -0.29 15.41
C THR A 16 9.76 -1.06 16.45
N ALA A 17 9.88 -0.68 17.73
CA ALA A 17 9.06 -1.24 18.80
C ALA A 17 7.55 -1.06 18.55
N VAL A 18 7.14 0.05 17.91
CA VAL A 18 5.74 0.34 17.57
C VAL A 18 5.27 -0.63 16.49
N LYS A 19 6.06 -0.83 15.45
CA LYS A 19 5.72 -1.78 14.37
C LYS A 19 5.65 -3.22 14.85
N LYS A 20 6.50 -3.61 15.80
CA LYS A 20 6.44 -4.94 16.44
C LYS A 20 5.16 -5.22 17.22
N GLN A 21 4.46 -4.18 17.66
CA GLN A 21 3.18 -4.27 18.35
C GLN A 21 1.97 -4.23 17.39
N ASP A 22 2.21 -4.14 16.09
CA ASP A 22 1.16 -4.10 15.08
C ASP A 22 0.55 -5.49 14.89
N ILE A 23 -0.74 -5.62 15.20
CA ILE A 23 -1.47 -6.90 15.07
C ILE A 23 -1.54 -7.39 13.63
N ARG A 24 -1.41 -6.50 12.64
CA ARG A 24 -1.47 -6.83 11.21
C ARG A 24 -0.30 -7.67 10.75
N ALA A 25 0.86 -7.55 11.40
CA ALA A 25 2.02 -8.37 11.04
C ALA A 25 1.67 -9.86 11.04
N LYS A 26 1.01 -10.34 12.09
CA LYS A 26 0.56 -11.73 12.21
C LYS A 26 -0.63 -12.07 11.33
N ALA A 27 -1.46 -11.09 10.99
CA ALA A 27 -2.63 -11.29 10.14
C ALA A 27 -2.28 -11.32 8.64
N VAL A 28 -1.17 -10.67 8.27
CA VAL A 28 -0.73 -10.55 6.86
C VAL A 28 0.28 -11.64 6.49
N PHE A 29 1.19 -11.97 7.40
CA PHE A 29 2.29 -12.91 7.15
C PHE A 29 2.16 -14.17 8.01
N GLY A 30 2.63 -15.29 7.49
CA GLY A 30 2.76 -16.53 8.26
C GLY A 30 3.77 -16.39 9.41
N ALA A 31 3.80 -17.38 10.29
CA ALA A 31 4.63 -17.35 11.50
C ALA A 31 6.14 -17.16 11.21
N ASP A 32 6.59 -17.62 10.05
CA ASP A 32 7.97 -17.50 9.55
C ASP A 32 8.18 -16.34 8.58
N ASN A 33 7.16 -15.49 8.36
CA ASN A 33 7.15 -14.39 7.40
C ASN A 33 7.44 -14.80 5.95
N SER A 34 7.36 -16.08 5.63
CA SER A 34 7.72 -16.62 4.31
C SER A 34 6.61 -16.45 3.27
N ARG A 35 5.37 -16.22 3.71
CA ARG A 35 4.22 -16.13 2.81
C ARG A 35 3.17 -15.14 3.30
N ILE A 36 2.39 -14.60 2.37
CA ILE A 36 1.24 -13.76 2.68
C ILE A 36 0.04 -14.65 2.99
N ILE A 37 -0.53 -14.49 4.18
CA ILE A 37 -1.68 -15.27 4.67
C ILE A 37 -2.98 -14.46 4.75
N LYS A 38 -2.95 -13.22 4.29
CA LYS A 38 -4.08 -12.28 4.36
C LYS A 38 -5.33 -12.75 3.64
N PHE A 39 -5.19 -13.63 2.64
CA PHE A 39 -6.28 -14.13 1.81
C PHE A 39 -6.40 -15.65 1.98
N PRO A 40 -7.03 -16.11 3.07
CA PRO A 40 -7.24 -17.53 3.31
C PRO A 40 -8.24 -18.11 2.29
N ASN A 41 -8.13 -19.40 2.02
CA ASN A 41 -9.03 -20.10 1.13
C ASN A 41 -10.40 -20.33 1.80
N GLY A 42 -11.43 -19.66 1.30
CA GLY A 42 -12.82 -19.90 1.65
C GLY A 42 -13.15 -19.88 3.15
N SER A 43 -14.20 -20.59 3.54
CA SER A 43 -14.72 -20.63 4.91
C SER A 43 -13.85 -21.41 5.89
N THR A 44 -12.85 -22.15 5.43
CA THR A 44 -11.98 -22.98 6.29
C THR A 44 -10.74 -22.25 6.79
N GLY A 45 -10.47 -21.03 6.28
CA GLY A 45 -9.26 -20.29 6.63
C GLY A 45 -7.95 -20.94 6.18
N GLN A 46 -8.01 -21.96 5.35
CA GLN A 46 -6.83 -22.64 4.81
C GLN A 46 -6.27 -21.91 3.61
N PHE A 47 -4.96 -21.96 3.45
CA PHE A 47 -4.30 -21.35 2.28
C PHE A 47 -4.59 -22.15 1.03
N VAL A 48 -4.65 -21.41 -0.10
CA VAL A 48 -4.76 -22.02 -1.42
C VAL A 48 -3.55 -22.90 -1.66
N THR A 49 -3.78 -24.18 -1.91
CA THR A 49 -2.79 -25.06 -2.51
C THR A 49 -2.87 -24.91 -4.04
N ASN A 50 -1.82 -25.29 -4.77
CA ASN A 50 -1.80 -25.22 -6.22
C ASN A 50 -2.93 -26.02 -6.90
N GLU A 51 -3.66 -26.82 -6.15
CA GLU A 51 -4.70 -27.73 -6.62
C GLU A 51 -6.11 -27.19 -6.47
N GLN A 52 -6.29 -26.07 -5.72
CA GLN A 52 -7.61 -25.49 -5.48
C GLN A 52 -7.63 -23.98 -5.77
N PRO A 53 -8.57 -23.49 -6.59
CA PRO A 53 -8.71 -22.07 -6.83
C PRO A 53 -9.11 -21.35 -5.54
N SER A 54 -8.58 -20.15 -5.34
CA SER A 54 -8.99 -19.28 -4.23
C SER A 54 -10.47 -18.97 -4.34
N GLN A 55 -11.20 -19.22 -3.26
CA GLN A 55 -12.61 -18.85 -3.11
C GLN A 55 -12.77 -17.58 -2.27
N THR A 56 -11.67 -16.94 -1.88
CA THR A 56 -11.72 -15.70 -1.10
C THR A 56 -12.29 -14.58 -1.97
N PRO A 57 -13.39 -13.94 -1.55
CA PRO A 57 -13.95 -12.81 -2.28
C PRO A 57 -12.93 -11.68 -2.41
N ILE A 58 -12.91 -11.03 -3.57
CA ILE A 58 -12.11 -9.82 -3.77
C ILE A 58 -12.79 -8.69 -3.01
N VAL A 59 -12.08 -8.15 -2.02
CA VAL A 59 -12.54 -6.99 -1.27
C VAL A 59 -12.22 -5.73 -2.08
N VAL A 60 -13.25 -5.06 -2.57
CA VAL A 60 -13.08 -3.83 -3.37
C VAL A 60 -12.89 -2.61 -2.48
N THR A 61 -13.66 -2.53 -1.40
CA THR A 61 -13.58 -1.45 -0.41
C THR A 61 -13.82 -1.99 0.99
N ARG A 62 -13.24 -1.32 2.00
CA ARG A 62 -13.48 -1.69 3.40
C ARG A 62 -13.39 -0.48 4.32
N VAL A 63 -14.07 -0.57 5.46
CA VAL A 63 -14.20 0.51 6.46
C VAL A 63 -12.82 1.05 6.88
N ALA A 64 -11.84 0.20 7.02
CA ALA A 64 -10.47 0.60 7.39
C ALA A 64 -9.88 1.62 6.40
N GLU A 65 -10.10 1.42 5.10
CA GLU A 65 -9.68 2.36 4.07
C GLU A 65 -10.43 3.70 4.20
N MET A 66 -11.72 3.67 4.50
CA MET A 66 -12.52 4.89 4.68
C MET A 66 -12.01 5.75 5.85
N TYR A 67 -11.54 5.13 6.94
CA TYR A 67 -10.91 5.87 8.03
C TYR A 67 -9.63 6.60 7.58
N LEU A 68 -8.80 5.95 6.79
CA LEU A 68 -7.55 6.54 6.28
C LEU A 68 -7.83 7.64 5.25
N ILE A 69 -8.82 7.46 4.36
CA ILE A 69 -9.28 8.50 3.44
C ILE A 69 -9.82 9.70 4.21
N LYS A 70 -10.67 9.46 5.22
CA LYS A 70 -11.21 10.53 6.08
C LYS A 70 -10.09 11.31 6.78
N ALA A 71 -9.14 10.60 7.39
CA ALA A 71 -8.02 11.24 8.06
C ALA A 71 -7.20 12.11 7.10
N GLU A 72 -6.88 11.58 5.93
CA GLU A 72 -6.12 12.29 4.90
C GLU A 72 -6.86 13.53 4.40
N ALA A 73 -8.15 13.43 4.12
CA ALA A 73 -8.97 14.55 3.65
C ALA A 73 -9.11 15.69 4.68
N LEU A 74 -9.06 15.36 5.98
CA LEU A 74 -9.10 16.34 7.06
C LEU A 74 -7.77 17.06 7.29
N GLY A 75 -6.66 16.55 6.73
CA GLY A 75 -5.32 17.11 6.91
C GLY A 75 -4.74 16.94 8.32
N ALA A 76 -3.51 17.40 8.54
CA ALA A 76 -2.77 17.17 9.77
C ALA A 76 -3.51 17.69 11.03
N VAL A 77 -4.10 18.87 10.96
CA VAL A 77 -4.74 19.52 12.13
C VAL A 77 -5.98 18.76 12.59
N ASN A 78 -6.87 18.41 11.67
CA ASN A 78 -8.17 17.81 11.99
C ASN A 78 -8.20 16.29 11.83
N GLY A 79 -7.29 15.72 11.02
CA GLY A 79 -7.22 14.30 10.71
C GLY A 79 -6.43 13.47 11.70
N LEU A 80 -5.55 14.11 12.50
CA LEU A 80 -4.68 13.40 13.45
C LEU A 80 -5.47 12.58 14.47
N SER A 81 -6.59 13.09 14.96
CA SER A 81 -7.48 12.37 15.89
C SER A 81 -8.11 11.14 15.22
N THR A 82 -8.56 11.26 13.98
CA THR A 82 -9.11 10.15 13.19
C THR A 82 -8.06 9.09 12.90
N LEU A 83 -6.84 9.50 12.56
CA LEU A 83 -5.72 8.58 12.37
C LEU A 83 -5.38 7.84 13.67
N LYS A 84 -5.34 8.55 14.79
CA LYS A 84 -5.08 7.95 16.10
C LYS A 84 -6.16 6.94 16.50
N GLU A 85 -7.44 7.24 16.25
CA GLU A 85 -8.54 6.32 16.46
C GLU A 85 -8.36 5.03 15.64
N PHE A 86 -8.01 5.16 14.36
CA PHE A 86 -7.70 4.04 13.49
C PHE A 86 -6.53 3.21 14.05
N MET A 87 -5.41 3.86 14.38
CA MET A 87 -4.20 3.20 14.87
C MET A 87 -4.42 2.48 16.20
N ASN A 88 -5.26 2.99 17.10
CA ASN A 88 -5.63 2.33 18.36
C ASN A 88 -6.31 0.96 18.17
N LYS A 89 -6.81 0.66 16.97
CA LYS A 89 -7.35 -0.65 16.61
C LYS A 89 -6.32 -1.58 15.99
N ARG A 90 -5.10 -1.12 15.77
CA ARG A 90 -4.03 -1.86 15.08
C ARG A 90 -2.79 -2.07 15.95
N TYR A 91 -2.54 -1.17 16.89
CA TYR A 91 -1.37 -1.18 17.73
C TYR A 91 -1.77 -1.36 19.20
N ALA A 92 -0.96 -2.10 19.95
CA ALA A 92 -1.14 -2.19 21.41
C ALA A 92 -0.92 -0.83 22.09
N THR A 93 -0.01 -0.01 21.55
CA THR A 93 0.25 1.35 22.02
C THR A 93 0.49 2.25 20.82
N VAL A 94 -0.25 3.34 20.72
CA VAL A 94 -0.08 4.33 19.67
C VAL A 94 0.81 5.45 20.15
N LEU A 95 1.97 5.60 19.49
CA LEU A 95 2.95 6.65 19.76
C LEU A 95 2.94 7.67 18.61
N LEU A 96 1.90 8.51 18.56
CA LEU A 96 1.87 9.66 17.67
C LEU A 96 2.12 10.95 18.46
N PRO A 97 2.83 11.93 17.87
CA PRO A 97 2.98 13.24 18.46
C PRO A 97 1.63 13.95 18.62
N SER A 98 1.56 14.98 19.44
CA SER A 98 0.37 15.80 19.63
C SER A 98 0.03 16.67 18.41
N SER A 99 1.04 16.97 17.59
CA SER A 99 0.90 17.69 16.32
C SER A 99 1.91 17.17 15.31
N MET A 100 1.60 17.31 14.02
CA MET A 100 2.46 16.94 12.90
C MET A 100 2.38 18.05 11.85
N THR A 101 3.44 18.22 11.08
CA THR A 101 3.38 18.98 9.83
C THR A 101 2.56 18.21 8.79
N ASP A 102 2.07 18.89 7.76
CA ASP A 102 1.32 18.24 6.68
C ASP A 102 2.16 17.16 5.99
N ALA A 103 3.46 17.39 5.82
CA ALA A 103 4.37 16.41 5.20
C ALA A 103 4.56 15.15 6.08
N GLU A 104 4.74 15.32 7.39
CA GLU A 104 4.85 14.19 8.33
C GLU A 104 3.54 13.41 8.38
N PHE A 105 2.42 14.12 8.44
CA PHE A 105 1.10 13.51 8.47
C PHE A 105 0.83 12.71 7.20
N GLN A 106 1.14 13.28 6.02
CA GLN A 106 1.00 12.59 4.74
C GLN A 106 1.86 11.32 4.68
N ASN A 107 3.10 11.38 5.16
CA ASN A 107 3.97 10.21 5.24
C ASN A 107 3.38 9.13 6.15
N GLN A 108 2.86 9.53 7.32
CA GLN A 108 2.23 8.61 8.25
C GLN A 108 0.98 7.94 7.65
N ILE A 109 0.15 8.70 6.93
CA ILE A 109 -1.01 8.15 6.19
C ILE A 109 -0.56 7.13 5.15
N LEU A 110 0.46 7.45 4.34
CA LEU A 110 0.98 6.55 3.31
C LEU A 110 1.55 5.25 3.91
N ASP A 111 2.20 5.34 5.06
CA ASP A 111 2.72 4.18 5.78
C ASP A 111 1.59 3.32 6.35
N GLU A 112 0.56 3.94 6.95
CA GLU A 112 -0.59 3.21 7.46
C GLU A 112 -1.41 2.56 6.33
N ARG A 113 -1.59 3.26 5.20
CA ARG A 113 -2.22 2.67 4.00
C ARG A 113 -1.41 1.49 3.48
N HIS A 114 -0.09 1.60 3.43
CA HIS A 114 0.78 0.52 2.99
C HIS A 114 0.64 -0.75 3.86
N ARG A 115 0.60 -0.59 5.20
CA ARG A 115 0.40 -1.71 6.14
C ARG A 115 -1.00 -2.30 6.03
N GLU A 116 -2.01 -1.45 5.99
CA GLU A 116 -3.42 -1.86 5.99
C GLU A 116 -3.82 -2.52 4.68
N LEU A 117 -3.40 -1.94 3.55
CA LEU A 117 -3.78 -2.35 2.20
C LEU A 117 -2.69 -3.21 1.51
N TYR A 118 -1.78 -3.78 2.30
CA TYR A 118 -0.72 -4.63 1.78
C TYR A 118 -1.32 -5.80 0.98
N ALA A 119 -0.74 -6.06 -0.20
CA ALA A 119 -1.19 -7.07 -1.16
C ALA A 119 -2.61 -6.85 -1.76
N GLU A 120 -3.18 -5.64 -1.63
CA GLU A 120 -4.47 -5.26 -2.24
C GLU A 120 -4.32 -4.42 -3.52
N GLY A 121 -3.09 -4.25 -4.02
CA GLY A 121 -2.82 -3.51 -5.25
C GLY A 121 -2.86 -1.98 -5.12
N GLN A 122 -3.06 -1.43 -3.92
CA GLN A 122 -3.28 0.00 -3.71
C GLN A 122 -2.00 0.85 -3.72
N ARG A 123 -0.83 0.27 -3.37
CA ARG A 123 0.42 1.01 -3.16
C ARG A 123 0.84 1.84 -4.37
N TRP A 124 0.73 1.29 -5.57
CA TRP A 124 1.05 1.99 -6.82
C TRP A 124 0.26 3.28 -6.98
N TYR A 125 -1.06 3.21 -6.77
CA TYR A 125 -1.96 4.36 -6.90
C TYR A 125 -1.69 5.40 -5.82
N ASP A 126 -1.41 4.98 -4.59
CA ASP A 126 -1.07 5.87 -3.49
C ASP A 126 0.20 6.67 -3.80
N LEU A 127 1.27 6.03 -4.23
CA LEU A 127 2.52 6.70 -4.56
C LEU A 127 2.39 7.62 -5.79
N LYS A 128 1.60 7.21 -6.78
CA LYS A 128 1.37 8.02 -7.98
C LYS A 128 0.57 9.29 -7.66
N ARG A 129 -0.57 9.18 -6.95
CA ARG A 129 -1.42 10.32 -6.62
C ARG A 129 -0.77 11.34 -5.69
N THR A 130 0.15 10.89 -4.83
CA THR A 130 0.89 11.75 -3.89
C THR A 130 2.24 12.21 -4.41
N ASN A 131 2.59 11.84 -5.64
CA ASN A 131 3.89 12.11 -6.26
C ASN A 131 5.09 11.62 -5.43
N ARG A 132 4.94 10.49 -4.72
CA ARG A 132 5.96 9.88 -3.86
C ARG A 132 6.63 8.67 -4.52
N LEU A 133 7.04 8.86 -5.78
CA LEU A 133 7.72 7.83 -6.58
C LEU A 133 9.11 7.49 -6.05
N ASP A 134 9.68 8.39 -5.26
CA ASP A 134 10.90 8.19 -4.49
C ASP A 134 10.83 6.96 -3.57
N LEU A 135 9.64 6.62 -3.09
CA LEU A 135 9.39 5.46 -2.23
C LEU A 135 9.26 4.13 -3.01
N PHE A 136 9.36 4.16 -4.32
CA PHE A 136 9.28 2.96 -5.16
C PHE A 136 10.65 2.62 -5.74
N SER A 137 11.46 1.92 -4.94
CA SER A 137 12.88 1.64 -5.23
C SER A 137 13.11 0.94 -6.59
N SER A 138 12.16 0.11 -7.04
CA SER A 138 12.26 -0.60 -8.33
C SER A 138 12.23 0.33 -9.55
N LEU A 139 11.73 1.57 -9.41
CA LEU A 139 11.82 2.55 -10.49
C LEU A 139 13.24 3.03 -10.72
N ASN A 140 14.06 3.06 -9.68
CA ASN A 140 15.46 3.50 -9.74
C ASN A 140 15.62 4.85 -10.46
N GLY A 141 14.77 5.84 -10.11
CA GLY A 141 14.74 7.17 -10.70
C GLY A 141 14.04 7.28 -12.07
N ARG A 142 13.60 6.16 -12.65
CA ARG A 142 12.90 6.13 -13.95
C ARG A 142 11.40 6.43 -13.78
N ASN A 143 11.07 7.64 -13.33
CA ASN A 143 9.70 8.03 -13.03
C ASN A 143 8.76 7.97 -14.23
N TYR A 144 9.28 8.01 -15.46
CA TYR A 144 8.49 7.86 -16.67
C TYR A 144 7.77 6.49 -16.75
N LEU A 145 8.30 5.44 -16.10
CA LEU A 145 7.66 4.12 -16.03
C LEU A 145 6.29 4.14 -15.30
N MET A 146 5.94 5.25 -14.66
CA MET A 146 4.61 5.46 -14.08
C MET A 146 3.51 5.70 -15.12
N TYR A 147 3.90 5.99 -16.34
CA TYR A 147 3.00 6.19 -17.46
C TYR A 147 3.21 5.06 -18.45
N TYR A 148 2.14 4.55 -19.02
CA TYR A 148 2.29 3.58 -20.11
C TYR A 148 2.78 4.30 -21.36
N PRO A 149 3.63 3.66 -22.18
CA PRO A 149 3.96 4.20 -23.50
C PRO A 149 2.69 4.28 -24.35
N VAL A 150 2.63 5.31 -25.19
CA VAL A 150 1.59 5.33 -26.23
C VAL A 150 1.85 4.18 -27.20
N PRO A 151 0.86 3.29 -27.46
CA PRO A 151 1.04 2.17 -28.37
C PRO A 151 1.53 2.62 -29.75
N GLN A 152 2.50 1.91 -30.32
CA GLN A 152 3.04 2.26 -31.63
C GLN A 152 1.97 2.28 -32.71
N SER A 153 1.01 1.34 -32.64
CA SER A 153 -0.12 1.30 -33.57
C SER A 153 -0.96 2.58 -33.59
N GLU A 154 -1.15 3.21 -32.45
CA GLU A 154 -1.89 4.48 -32.35
C GLU A 154 -1.08 5.64 -32.96
N ARG A 155 0.21 5.64 -32.72
CA ARG A 155 1.14 6.64 -33.27
C ARG A 155 1.25 6.54 -34.80
N ASP A 156 1.29 5.31 -35.31
CA ASP A 156 1.35 5.04 -36.76
C ASP A 156 0.07 5.48 -37.48
N LEU A 157 -1.09 5.34 -36.83
CA LEU A 157 -2.39 5.72 -37.40
C LEU A 157 -2.66 7.22 -37.37
N ALA A 158 -2.34 7.86 -36.27
CA ALA A 158 -2.70 9.27 -36.05
C ALA A 158 -1.56 10.25 -36.35
N GLY A 159 -0.33 9.76 -36.57
CA GLY A 159 0.87 10.55 -36.72
C GLY A 159 1.53 10.90 -35.39
N GLU A 160 2.85 10.85 -35.34
CA GLU A 160 3.63 11.14 -34.13
C GLU A 160 3.44 12.56 -33.60
N GLU A 161 3.12 13.50 -34.46
CA GLU A 161 2.81 14.90 -34.12
C GLU A 161 1.53 15.06 -33.33
N ASN A 162 0.52 14.19 -33.57
CA ASN A 162 -0.76 14.20 -32.87
C ASN A 162 -0.73 13.33 -31.61
N TYR A 163 0.10 12.28 -31.62
CA TYR A 163 0.28 11.38 -30.48
C TYR A 163 1.77 11.21 -30.17
N PRO A 164 2.40 12.24 -29.59
CA PRO A 164 3.79 12.13 -29.17
C PRO A 164 3.94 11.09 -28.07
N GLN A 165 5.09 10.42 -28.06
CA GLN A 165 5.40 9.46 -27.01
C GLN A 165 5.56 10.16 -25.65
N ASN A 166 5.19 9.49 -24.58
CA ASN A 166 5.45 9.98 -23.24
C ASN A 166 6.98 10.14 -23.01
N PRO A 167 7.42 11.21 -22.32
CA PRO A 167 8.83 11.45 -22.08
C PRO A 167 9.53 10.23 -21.43
N GLY A 168 10.65 9.81 -22.00
CA GLY A 168 11.46 8.70 -21.50
C GLY A 168 11.31 7.38 -22.24
N TYR A 169 10.34 7.28 -23.15
CA TYR A 169 10.14 6.12 -24.03
C TYR A 169 10.69 6.36 -25.42
#